data_87886a08dd347070714237a982386551
#
_entry.id   87886a08dd347070714237a982386551
#
_cell.length_a   1.000
_cell.length_b   1.000
_cell.length_c   1.000
_cell.angle_alpha   90.00
_cell.angle_beta   90.00
_cell.angle_gamma   90.00
#
_symmetry.space_group_name_H-M   'P 1'
#
loop_
_entity.id
_entity.type
_entity.pdbx_description
1 polymer ?
#
loop_
_entity_poly.entity_id
_entity_poly.type
_entity_poly.pdbx_seq_one_letter_code
_entity_poly.pdbx_strand_id
1 'polypeptide(L)'
;MTCLLLAFSHQAQAQQQWYTGSLVSPASAKDHAGDAGIEPYYTYSQPIGYYDAHGISHPQHPRQQLFSNSTMWKYGLTDYLSIQAHTVVSYGWKKNDGHSTGPKFGDFPVDLIWRFVNPNPKRYIPGLNLFAGVVFPTGDYNQLGHGQDGVGAGSYVFRTALLSQSTYQLPGHHALRLRVWNWFRRALNGATLRDVTSYGTTAGFHGKGRPGMSGQTGFSLEYGVNRQWVLAIDVARDWANGSRVWGHTKTGQYMDRTGSSSGDWQVAPALEYNWNARWGVIAGASVYYAGHNTSVKIAPQVAINTVF
;
A
#
# COMPACT_ATOMS: atom_id res chain seq x y z
N MET A 1 -54.27 8.64 43.97
CA MET A 1 -53.18 7.67 43.81
C MET A 1 -52.71 7.68 42.34
N THR A 2 -51.71 8.49 42.06
CA THR A 2 -51.26 8.75 40.70
C THR A 2 -49.92 7.97 40.48
N CYS A 3 -49.99 6.88 39.73
CA CYS A 3 -48.76 6.12 39.35
C CYS A 3 -47.98 6.88 38.31
N LEU A 4 -46.78 7.36 38.70
CA LEU A 4 -45.77 7.86 37.78
C LEU A 4 -45.08 6.67 37.09
N LEU A 5 -45.37 6.46 35.81
CA LEU A 5 -44.57 5.57 34.95
C LEU A 5 -43.28 6.28 34.55
N LEU A 6 -42.19 5.98 35.25
CA LEU A 6 -40.82 6.33 34.80
C LEU A 6 -40.44 5.46 33.61
N ALA A 7 -40.58 6.01 32.40
CA ALA A 7 -40.02 5.43 31.20
C ALA A 7 -38.48 5.63 31.24
N PHE A 8 -37.76 4.60 31.63
CA PHE A 8 -36.31 4.53 31.41
C PHE A 8 -36.06 4.42 29.90
N SER A 9 -35.81 5.53 29.25
CA SER A 9 -35.24 5.54 27.92
C SER A 9 -33.78 5.05 28.04
N HIS A 10 -33.57 3.76 27.85
CA HIS A 10 -32.24 3.24 27.56
C HIS A 10 -31.83 3.85 26.22
N GLN A 11 -31.09 4.96 26.24
CA GLN A 11 -30.29 5.33 25.08
C GLN A 11 -29.27 4.21 24.90
N ALA A 12 -29.57 3.28 23.99
CA ALA A 12 -28.59 2.33 23.51
C ALA A 12 -27.48 3.19 22.87
N GLN A 13 -26.38 3.39 23.61
CA GLN A 13 -25.16 3.92 23.01
C GLN A 13 -24.83 2.95 21.87
N ALA A 14 -24.90 3.45 20.65
CA ALA A 14 -24.52 2.67 19.47
C ALA A 14 -23.08 2.19 19.72
N GLN A 15 -22.92 0.88 19.84
CA GLN A 15 -21.66 0.25 20.18
C GLN A 15 -20.70 0.51 19.02
N GLN A 16 -19.63 1.28 19.27
CA GLN A 16 -18.68 1.68 18.24
C GLN A 16 -18.04 0.45 17.61
N GLN A 17 -18.13 0.31 16.29
CA GLN A 17 -17.49 -0.73 15.49
C GLN A 17 -15.98 -0.62 15.59
N TRP A 18 -15.29 -1.74 15.73
CA TRP A 18 -13.84 -1.83 15.63
C TRP A 18 -13.43 -2.17 14.20
N TYR A 19 -12.31 -1.63 13.77
CA TYR A 19 -11.74 -1.85 12.46
C TYR A 19 -10.23 -2.01 12.57
N THR A 20 -9.70 -3.08 11.99
CA THR A 20 -8.26 -3.28 11.82
C THR A 20 -7.73 -2.33 10.75
N GLY A 21 -8.34 -2.35 9.58
CA GLY A 21 -7.88 -1.57 8.44
C GLY A 21 -8.27 -2.24 7.13
N SER A 22 -7.68 -1.78 6.04
CA SER A 22 -7.87 -2.30 4.70
C SER A 22 -6.55 -2.91 4.21
N LEU A 23 -6.61 -3.84 3.26
CA LEU A 23 -5.38 -4.43 2.67
C LEU A 23 -4.65 -3.45 1.74
N VAL A 24 -5.37 -2.51 1.10
CA VAL A 24 -4.81 -1.66 0.04
C VAL A 24 -4.98 -0.17 0.35
N SER A 25 -6.10 0.22 0.94
CA SER A 25 -6.42 1.62 1.22
C SER A 25 -5.48 2.21 2.28
N PRO A 26 -5.01 3.46 2.12
CA PRO A 26 -4.30 4.17 3.18
C PRO A 26 -5.21 4.38 4.40
N ALA A 27 -4.62 4.50 5.58
CA ALA A 27 -5.34 4.79 6.81
C ALA A 27 -5.29 6.30 7.13
N SER A 28 -6.40 6.88 7.59
CA SER A 28 -6.51 8.30 7.97
C SER A 28 -5.52 8.69 9.10
N ALA A 29 -5.37 10.00 9.36
CA ALA A 29 -4.67 10.49 10.54
C ALA A 29 -5.27 9.91 11.83
N LYS A 30 -4.46 9.79 12.89
CA LYS A 30 -4.92 9.41 14.23
C LYS A 30 -5.90 10.44 14.75
N ASP A 31 -6.76 10.03 15.66
CA ASP A 31 -7.82 10.90 16.19
C ASP A 31 -7.31 11.81 17.30
N HIS A 32 -6.27 11.39 18.06
CA HIS A 32 -5.71 12.17 19.15
C HIS A 32 -4.19 12.25 19.08
N ALA A 33 -3.66 13.36 19.62
CA ALA A 33 -2.24 13.50 19.87
C ALA A 33 -1.76 12.40 20.84
N GLY A 34 -0.62 11.77 20.51
CA GLY A 34 -0.06 10.68 21.31
C GLY A 34 -0.53 9.28 20.91
N ASP A 35 -1.64 9.15 20.14
CA ASP A 35 -2.05 7.85 19.61
C ASP A 35 -0.95 7.25 18.73
N ALA A 36 -0.57 6.02 19.02
CA ALA A 36 0.39 5.29 18.22
C ALA A 36 -0.24 4.03 17.61
N GLY A 37 0.33 3.52 16.53
CA GLY A 37 -0.10 2.26 15.93
C GLY A 37 1.01 1.62 15.12
N ILE A 38 1.01 0.29 15.14
CA ILE A 38 1.93 -0.56 14.37
C ILE A 38 1.08 -1.59 13.65
N GLU A 39 1.34 -1.75 12.35
CA GLU A 39 0.61 -2.69 11.51
C GLU A 39 1.56 -3.40 10.54
N PRO A 40 2.13 -4.58 10.91
CA PRO A 40 2.89 -5.42 10.00
C PRO A 40 1.97 -6.15 9.02
N TYR A 41 2.21 -5.96 7.73
CA TYR A 41 1.62 -6.70 6.61
C TYR A 41 2.60 -7.76 6.13
N TYR A 42 2.16 -8.98 6.04
CA TYR A 42 2.89 -10.09 5.41
C TYR A 42 2.20 -10.44 4.10
N THR A 43 2.93 -10.36 3.02
CA THR A 43 2.41 -10.60 1.67
C THR A 43 3.25 -11.65 0.97
N TYR A 44 2.59 -12.63 0.37
CA TYR A 44 3.20 -13.58 -0.55
C TYR A 44 2.68 -13.31 -1.95
N SER A 45 3.55 -12.86 -2.85
CA SER A 45 3.19 -12.54 -4.23
C SER A 45 3.70 -13.60 -5.19
N GLN A 46 2.79 -14.19 -5.95
CA GLN A 46 3.09 -15.17 -6.98
C GLN A 46 2.52 -14.72 -8.33
N PRO A 47 3.35 -14.23 -9.25
CA PRO A 47 2.93 -14.01 -10.61
C PRO A 47 2.53 -15.34 -11.26
N ILE A 48 1.37 -15.36 -11.92
CA ILE A 48 0.84 -16.50 -12.66
C ILE A 48 0.88 -16.28 -14.17
N GLY A 49 1.14 -15.04 -14.60
CA GLY A 49 1.24 -14.61 -15.97
C GLY A 49 1.68 -13.14 -16.06
N TYR A 50 1.58 -12.58 -17.24
CA TYR A 50 1.79 -11.16 -17.49
C TYR A 50 0.78 -10.63 -18.52
N TYR A 51 0.43 -9.36 -18.39
CA TYR A 51 -0.32 -8.62 -19.40
C TYR A 51 0.67 -7.91 -20.33
N ASP A 52 0.49 -8.09 -21.65
CA ASP A 52 1.27 -7.34 -22.64
C ASP A 52 0.81 -5.87 -22.76
N ALA A 53 1.35 -5.14 -23.74
CA ALA A 53 1.01 -3.74 -23.99
C ALA A 53 -0.46 -3.53 -24.40
N HIS A 54 -1.11 -4.56 -24.91
CA HIS A 54 -2.52 -4.56 -25.34
C HIS A 54 -3.48 -5.08 -24.27
N GLY A 55 -2.96 -5.49 -23.10
CA GLY A 55 -3.76 -6.03 -22.01
C GLY A 55 -4.12 -7.53 -22.21
N ILE A 56 -3.47 -8.22 -23.12
CA ILE A 56 -3.66 -9.65 -23.34
C ILE A 56 -2.83 -10.40 -22.30
N SER A 57 -3.46 -11.33 -21.59
CA SER A 57 -2.80 -12.16 -20.60
C SER A 57 -2.04 -13.32 -21.24
N HIS A 58 -0.79 -13.48 -20.84
CA HIS A 58 0.08 -14.57 -21.26
C HIS A 58 0.60 -15.36 -20.04
N PRO A 59 0.79 -16.68 -20.15
CA PRO A 59 1.40 -17.46 -19.07
C PRO A 59 2.88 -17.06 -18.90
N GLN A 60 3.36 -17.07 -17.67
CA GLN A 60 4.77 -16.78 -17.34
C GLN A 60 5.43 -17.99 -16.68
N HIS A 61 6.50 -18.48 -17.28
CA HIS A 61 7.37 -19.54 -16.72
C HIS A 61 8.84 -19.20 -17.00
N PRO A 62 9.78 -19.32 -16.04
CA PRO A 62 9.56 -19.61 -14.63
C PRO A 62 8.95 -18.42 -13.89
N ARG A 63 8.17 -18.70 -12.84
CA ARG A 63 7.50 -17.68 -12.00
C ARG A 63 8.45 -17.16 -10.95
N GLN A 64 8.54 -15.83 -10.82
CA GLN A 64 9.20 -15.17 -9.71
C GLN A 64 8.22 -15.11 -8.55
N GLN A 65 8.66 -15.47 -7.36
CA GLN A 65 7.90 -15.40 -6.12
C GLN A 65 8.54 -14.37 -5.22
N LEU A 66 7.73 -13.67 -4.44
CA LEU A 66 8.18 -12.65 -3.51
C LEU A 66 7.42 -12.77 -2.20
N PHE A 67 8.15 -12.93 -1.11
CA PHE A 67 7.64 -12.73 0.24
C PHE A 67 8.08 -11.35 0.72
N SER A 68 7.17 -10.59 1.30
CA SER A 68 7.49 -9.27 1.86
C SER A 68 6.77 -9.05 3.19
N ASN A 69 7.45 -8.35 4.08
CA ASN A 69 6.87 -7.70 5.24
C ASN A 69 6.91 -6.19 5.00
N SER A 70 5.77 -5.54 5.12
CA SER A 70 5.68 -4.07 5.14
C SER A 70 5.04 -3.66 6.46
N THR A 71 5.81 -3.10 7.37
CA THR A 71 5.31 -2.65 8.67
C THR A 71 5.06 -1.16 8.65
N MET A 72 3.81 -0.78 8.84
CA MET A 72 3.40 0.61 9.01
C MET A 72 3.58 1.04 10.47
N TRP A 73 4.18 2.19 10.67
CA TRP A 73 4.34 2.88 11.94
C TRP A 73 3.63 4.22 11.84
N LYS A 74 2.74 4.51 12.77
CA LYS A 74 1.98 5.77 12.77
C LYS A 74 1.91 6.35 14.16
N TYR A 75 2.05 7.69 14.24
CA TYR A 75 1.97 8.44 15.48
C TYR A 75 1.19 9.75 15.28
N GLY A 76 0.25 10.05 16.17
CA GLY A 76 -0.51 11.29 16.21
C GLY A 76 0.33 12.41 16.83
N LEU A 77 0.71 13.40 16.04
CA LEU A 77 1.41 14.60 16.49
C LEU A 77 0.43 15.61 17.13
N THR A 78 -0.74 15.72 16.54
CA THR A 78 -1.88 16.49 17.02
C THR A 78 -3.17 15.74 16.70
N ASP A 79 -4.32 16.25 17.08
CA ASP A 79 -5.64 15.67 16.74
C ASP A 79 -5.94 15.69 15.23
N TYR A 80 -5.12 16.38 14.43
CA TYR A 80 -5.30 16.52 12.98
C TYR A 80 -4.08 16.10 12.16
N LEU A 81 -2.92 15.97 12.79
CA LEU A 81 -1.65 15.71 12.11
C LEU A 81 -1.02 14.44 12.67
N SER A 82 -0.67 13.52 11.79
CA SER A 82 0.08 12.31 12.12
C SER A 82 1.35 12.22 11.27
N ILE A 83 2.36 11.55 11.81
CA ILE A 83 3.50 11.05 11.03
C ILE A 83 3.34 9.56 10.82
N GLN A 84 3.72 9.08 9.63
CA GLN A 84 3.69 7.67 9.26
C GLN A 84 4.99 7.30 8.57
N ALA A 85 5.50 6.11 8.86
CA ALA A 85 6.64 5.52 8.16
C ALA A 85 6.35 4.05 7.84
N HIS A 86 7.05 3.49 6.86
CA HIS A 86 6.99 2.07 6.55
C HIS A 86 8.38 1.47 6.51
N THR A 87 8.56 0.33 7.15
CA THR A 87 9.73 -0.53 6.92
C THR A 87 9.31 -1.67 6.00
N VAL A 88 10.05 -1.89 4.93
CA VAL A 88 9.78 -2.97 3.97
C VAL A 88 10.96 -3.91 3.95
N VAL A 89 10.69 -5.21 4.14
CA VAL A 89 11.68 -6.28 4.00
C VAL A 89 11.14 -7.29 3.01
N SER A 90 11.97 -7.72 2.06
CA SER A 90 11.56 -8.62 1.00
C SER A 90 12.57 -9.74 0.79
N TYR A 91 12.08 -10.89 0.34
CA TYR A 91 12.87 -12.02 -0.12
C TYR A 91 12.24 -12.61 -1.37
N GLY A 92 12.98 -12.65 -2.46
CA GLY A 92 12.51 -13.12 -3.75
C GLY A 92 13.23 -14.38 -4.23
N TRP A 93 12.54 -15.23 -5.00
CA TRP A 93 13.13 -16.38 -5.66
C TRP A 93 12.43 -16.68 -6.99
N LYS A 94 13.18 -17.27 -7.91
CA LYS A 94 12.68 -17.63 -9.23
C LYS A 94 13.35 -18.94 -9.67
N LYS A 95 12.56 -19.91 -10.08
CA LYS A 95 13.09 -21.17 -10.59
C LYS A 95 14.06 -20.90 -11.76
N ASN A 96 15.25 -21.48 -11.72
CA ASN A 96 16.34 -21.35 -12.68
C ASN A 96 17.06 -19.98 -12.71
N ASP A 97 16.76 -19.05 -11.80
CA ASP A 97 17.36 -17.70 -11.75
C ASP A 97 17.83 -17.33 -10.33
N GLY A 98 17.73 -18.29 -9.40
CA GLY A 98 18.18 -18.14 -8.04
C GLY A 98 17.20 -17.42 -7.12
N HIS A 99 17.74 -16.92 -6.04
CA HIS A 99 17.00 -16.23 -4.98
C HIS A 99 17.77 -15.00 -4.51
N SER A 100 17.13 -14.14 -3.75
CA SER A 100 17.81 -13.03 -3.05
C SER A 100 18.93 -13.57 -2.17
N THR A 101 20.05 -12.84 -2.07
CA THR A 101 21.20 -13.21 -1.22
C THR A 101 20.89 -13.24 0.27
N GLY A 102 19.71 -12.70 0.66
CA GLY A 102 19.14 -12.63 1.99
C GLY A 102 17.92 -11.74 2.01
N PRO A 103 17.27 -11.54 3.16
CA PRO A 103 16.25 -10.52 3.31
C PRO A 103 16.79 -9.13 2.94
N LYS A 104 16.06 -8.38 2.11
CA LYS A 104 16.45 -7.07 1.59
C LYS A 104 15.52 -5.99 2.13
N PHE A 105 16.12 -4.93 2.66
CA PHE A 105 15.36 -3.74 3.05
C PHE A 105 15.06 -2.89 1.82
N GLY A 106 13.80 -2.47 1.71
CA GLY A 106 13.35 -1.55 0.66
C GLY A 106 13.64 -0.10 0.97
N ASP A 107 13.21 0.77 0.06
CA ASP A 107 13.23 2.21 0.30
C ASP A 107 12.29 2.57 1.46
N PHE A 108 12.65 3.61 2.23
CA PHE A 108 11.98 4.00 3.46
C PHE A 108 11.09 5.24 3.27
N PRO A 109 9.77 5.08 3.14
CA PRO A 109 8.84 6.20 3.04
C PRO A 109 8.50 6.79 4.41
N VAL A 110 8.44 8.12 4.47
CA VAL A 110 7.92 8.88 5.60
C VAL A 110 6.90 9.89 5.09
N ASP A 111 5.72 9.94 5.71
CA ASP A 111 4.64 10.85 5.35
C ASP A 111 4.15 11.63 6.55
N LEU A 112 3.75 12.87 6.32
CA LEU A 112 2.83 13.62 7.15
C LEU A 112 1.42 13.43 6.62
N ILE A 113 0.47 13.22 7.53
CA ILE A 113 -0.96 13.03 7.22
C ILE A 113 -1.72 14.12 7.94
N TRP A 114 -2.33 15.02 7.19
CA TRP A 114 -3.13 16.11 7.72
C TRP A 114 -4.61 15.87 7.44
N ARG A 115 -5.41 15.71 8.49
CA ARG A 115 -6.86 15.67 8.42
C ARG A 115 -7.39 17.10 8.45
N PHE A 116 -7.71 17.66 7.29
CA PHE A 116 -8.17 19.03 7.15
C PHE A 116 -9.71 19.16 7.17
N VAL A 117 -10.44 18.03 7.06
CA VAL A 117 -11.89 17.96 7.30
C VAL A 117 -12.18 16.81 8.26
N ASN A 118 -12.83 17.11 9.38
CA ASN A 118 -13.30 16.10 10.32
C ASN A 118 -14.56 15.42 9.79
N PRO A 119 -14.71 14.09 9.91
CA PRO A 119 -15.90 13.39 9.48
C PRO A 119 -17.11 13.80 10.33
N ASN A 120 -18.24 13.98 9.66
CA ASN A 120 -19.53 14.14 10.32
C ASN A 120 -20.58 13.22 9.65
N PRO A 121 -20.73 11.97 10.12
CA PRO A 121 -21.62 11.00 9.50
C PRO A 121 -23.08 11.43 9.48
N LYS A 122 -23.54 12.22 10.47
CA LYS A 122 -24.91 12.75 10.53
C LYS A 122 -25.22 13.74 9.38
N ARG A 123 -24.19 14.44 8.90
CA ARG A 123 -24.30 15.39 7.77
C ARG A 123 -23.71 14.84 6.49
N TYR A 124 -23.34 13.55 6.44
CA TYR A 124 -22.67 12.90 5.31
C TYR A 124 -21.38 13.60 4.86
N ILE A 125 -20.70 14.27 5.79
CA ILE A 125 -19.39 14.90 5.53
C ILE A 125 -18.29 13.87 5.79
N PRO A 126 -17.48 13.50 4.77
CA PRO A 126 -16.37 12.60 4.96
C PRO A 126 -15.20 13.30 5.68
N GLY A 127 -14.39 12.52 6.39
CA GLY A 127 -13.08 12.97 6.82
C GLY A 127 -12.15 13.04 5.61
N LEU A 128 -11.51 14.21 5.39
CA LEU A 128 -10.54 14.40 4.31
C LEU A 128 -9.13 14.50 4.87
N ASN A 129 -8.23 13.70 4.32
CA ASN A 129 -6.84 13.62 4.73
C ASN A 129 -5.93 13.87 3.53
N LEU A 130 -4.96 14.76 3.69
CA LEU A 130 -3.88 14.98 2.75
C LEU A 130 -2.60 14.32 3.28
N PHE A 131 -1.97 13.52 2.45
CA PHE A 131 -0.65 12.94 2.70
C PHE A 131 0.39 13.71 1.91
N ALA A 132 1.52 14.00 2.51
CA ALA A 132 2.69 14.54 1.85
C ALA A 132 3.94 13.93 2.45
N GLY A 133 4.80 13.33 1.63
CA GLY A 133 5.95 12.61 2.14
C GLY A 133 7.05 12.40 1.10
N VAL A 134 8.11 11.77 1.59
CA VAL A 134 9.29 11.42 0.79
C VAL A 134 9.65 9.98 1.06
N VAL A 135 9.98 9.25 0.00
CA VAL A 135 10.61 7.95 0.05
C VAL A 135 12.13 8.16 0.00
N PHE A 136 12.82 7.69 1.04
CA PHE A 136 14.27 7.73 1.13
C PHE A 136 14.87 6.50 0.44
N PRO A 137 15.90 6.65 -0.42
CA PRO A 137 16.49 5.55 -1.19
C PRO A 137 17.44 4.70 -0.33
N THR A 138 16.89 3.96 0.60
CA THR A 138 17.64 3.08 1.52
C THR A 138 17.76 1.64 1.03
N GLY A 139 16.99 1.26 0.00
CA GLY A 139 16.97 -0.09 -0.54
C GLY A 139 18.10 -0.36 -1.52
N ASP A 140 18.48 -1.63 -1.64
CA ASP A 140 19.48 -2.08 -2.62
C ASP A 140 18.95 -1.88 -4.05
N TYR A 141 19.69 -1.15 -4.87
CA TYR A 141 19.29 -0.90 -6.27
C TYR A 141 20.44 -1.01 -7.28
N ASN A 142 21.69 -1.07 -6.82
CA ASN A 142 22.90 -0.86 -7.60
C ASN A 142 23.95 -1.93 -7.30
N GLN A 143 24.74 -2.36 -8.28
CA GLN A 143 25.77 -3.39 -8.14
C GLN A 143 25.22 -4.68 -7.48
N LEU A 144 24.05 -5.14 -7.96
CA LEU A 144 23.36 -6.28 -7.39
C LEU A 144 24.06 -7.60 -7.74
N GLY A 145 24.15 -8.50 -6.76
CA GLY A 145 24.62 -9.86 -6.98
C GLY A 145 23.64 -10.69 -7.80
N HIS A 146 22.35 -10.51 -7.53
CA HIS A 146 21.23 -11.12 -8.24
C HIS A 146 20.14 -10.06 -8.54
N GLY A 147 19.41 -10.22 -9.64
CA GLY A 147 18.30 -9.29 -9.98
C GLY A 147 17.22 -9.22 -8.89
N GLN A 148 17.01 -10.30 -8.13
CA GLN A 148 16.06 -10.37 -7.01
C GLN A 148 16.47 -9.56 -5.79
N ASP A 149 17.73 -9.09 -5.72
CA ASP A 149 18.21 -8.21 -4.63
C ASP A 149 17.75 -6.76 -4.83
N GLY A 150 17.29 -6.39 -6.03
CA GLY A 150 16.90 -5.03 -6.38
C GLY A 150 15.54 -4.65 -5.82
N VAL A 151 15.52 -4.05 -4.64
CA VAL A 151 14.29 -3.63 -3.91
C VAL A 151 14.20 -2.11 -3.71
N GLY A 152 15.21 -1.35 -4.14
CA GLY A 152 15.29 0.10 -4.06
C GLY A 152 15.25 0.80 -5.44
N ALA A 153 14.87 2.07 -5.44
CA ALA A 153 14.87 2.94 -6.61
C ALA A 153 16.13 3.83 -6.72
N GLY A 154 16.90 3.95 -5.64
CA GLY A 154 18.10 4.83 -5.59
C GLY A 154 17.80 6.31 -5.77
N SER A 155 16.54 6.71 -5.72
CA SER A 155 16.05 8.08 -5.93
C SER A 155 15.18 8.51 -4.78
N TYR A 156 15.29 9.76 -4.34
CA TYR A 156 14.26 10.36 -3.50
C TYR A 156 12.96 10.48 -4.30
N VAL A 157 11.86 10.01 -3.75
CA VAL A 157 10.55 10.08 -4.40
C VAL A 157 9.59 10.88 -3.53
N PHE A 158 9.13 12.01 -4.04
CA PHE A 158 7.99 12.72 -3.45
C PHE A 158 6.73 11.91 -3.66
N ARG A 159 5.91 11.80 -2.62
CA ARG A 159 4.60 11.18 -2.71
C ARG A 159 3.54 12.01 -2.01
N THR A 160 2.35 12.02 -2.58
CA THR A 160 1.19 12.69 -2.00
C THR A 160 -0.05 11.84 -2.23
N ALA A 161 -1.04 11.96 -1.33
CA ALA A 161 -2.33 11.35 -1.51
C ALA A 161 -3.45 12.19 -0.92
N LEU A 162 -4.64 12.03 -1.49
CA LEU A 162 -5.90 12.48 -0.91
C LEU A 162 -6.69 11.24 -0.51
N LEU A 163 -7.16 11.20 0.74
CA LEU A 163 -8.04 10.17 1.27
C LEU A 163 -9.32 10.80 1.80
N SER A 164 -10.44 10.29 1.31
CA SER A 164 -11.77 10.53 1.87
C SER A 164 -12.20 9.30 2.64
N GLN A 165 -12.64 9.45 3.88
CA GLN A 165 -13.13 8.35 4.72
C GLN A 165 -14.39 8.74 5.49
N SER A 166 -15.37 7.85 5.49
CA SER A 166 -16.59 7.98 6.30
C SER A 166 -16.99 6.66 6.92
N THR A 167 -17.59 6.71 8.09
CA THR A 167 -18.17 5.53 8.75
C THR A 167 -19.62 5.83 9.09
N TYR A 168 -20.54 5.01 8.62
CA TYR A 168 -21.97 5.14 8.82
C TYR A 168 -22.47 4.00 9.70
N GLN A 169 -23.34 4.34 10.67
CA GLN A 169 -24.07 3.34 11.45
C GLN A 169 -25.29 2.90 10.65
N LEU A 170 -25.47 1.60 10.55
CA LEU A 170 -26.59 0.95 9.87
C LEU A 170 -27.55 0.34 10.90
N PRO A 171 -28.82 0.05 10.53
CA PRO A 171 -29.75 -0.69 11.37
C PRO A 171 -29.17 -2.05 11.81
N GLY A 172 -29.59 -2.53 12.99
CA GLY A 172 -29.13 -3.84 13.51
C GLY A 172 -27.71 -3.83 14.08
N HIS A 173 -27.19 -2.66 14.50
CA HIS A 173 -25.83 -2.49 15.05
C HIS A 173 -24.70 -2.79 14.06
N HIS A 174 -24.99 -2.75 12.77
CA HIS A 174 -24.00 -2.83 11.71
C HIS A 174 -23.36 -1.47 11.46
N ALA A 175 -22.21 -1.46 10.80
CA ALA A 175 -21.54 -0.24 10.36
C ALA A 175 -20.93 -0.42 8.98
N LEU A 176 -20.86 0.67 8.21
CA LEU A 176 -20.23 0.68 6.90
C LEU A 176 -19.17 1.77 6.87
N ARG A 177 -17.92 1.40 6.63
CA ARG A 177 -16.83 2.34 6.38
C ARG A 177 -16.52 2.39 4.88
N LEU A 178 -16.50 3.61 4.36
CA LEU A 178 -16.16 3.89 2.97
C LEU A 178 -14.84 4.65 2.94
N ARG A 179 -13.96 4.29 2.01
CA ARG A 179 -12.74 5.04 1.69
C ARG A 179 -12.64 5.23 0.19
N VAL A 180 -12.14 6.40 -0.21
CA VAL A 180 -11.73 6.68 -1.59
C VAL A 180 -10.41 7.40 -1.53
N TRP A 181 -9.44 6.97 -2.31
CA TRP A 181 -8.10 7.56 -2.30
C TRP A 181 -7.51 7.73 -3.68
N ASN A 182 -6.53 8.66 -3.76
CA ASN A 182 -5.67 8.85 -4.90
C ASN A 182 -4.24 9.10 -4.43
N TRP A 183 -3.29 8.24 -4.82
CA TRP A 183 -1.85 8.41 -4.60
C TRP A 183 -1.17 8.92 -5.87
N PHE A 184 -0.18 9.79 -5.68
CA PHE A 184 0.73 10.24 -6.71
C PHE A 184 2.17 10.18 -6.20
N ARG A 185 3.11 9.75 -7.06
CA ARG A 185 4.54 9.60 -6.76
C ARG A 185 5.38 10.14 -7.91
N ARG A 186 6.43 10.90 -7.58
CA ARG A 186 7.37 11.46 -8.54
C ARG A 186 8.80 11.45 -8.01
N ALA A 187 9.76 10.93 -8.80
CA ALA A 187 11.16 10.99 -8.45
C ALA A 187 11.66 12.45 -8.48
N LEU A 188 12.33 12.87 -7.40
CA LEU A 188 12.92 14.21 -7.25
C LEU A 188 14.28 14.30 -7.95
N ASN A 189 15.03 13.19 -8.03
CA ASN A 189 16.35 13.10 -8.63
C ASN A 189 16.49 11.80 -9.44
N GLY A 190 17.61 11.64 -10.12
CA GLY A 190 18.03 10.38 -10.75
C GLY A 190 19.01 9.63 -9.87
N ALA A 191 18.96 8.29 -9.94
CA ALA A 191 19.92 7.38 -9.30
C ALA A 191 21.18 7.23 -10.17
N THR A 192 22.34 7.04 -9.55
CA THR A 192 23.56 6.62 -10.24
C THR A 192 23.56 5.10 -10.36
N LEU A 193 23.72 4.58 -11.58
CA LEU A 193 23.65 3.16 -11.89
C LEU A 193 25.02 2.60 -12.27
N ARG A 194 25.39 1.46 -11.69
CA ARG A 194 26.58 0.70 -12.02
C ARG A 194 26.25 -0.79 -12.04
N ASP A 195 26.73 -1.49 -13.05
CA ASP A 195 26.59 -2.92 -13.22
C ASP A 195 25.10 -3.38 -13.29
N VAL A 196 24.77 -4.45 -12.62
CA VAL A 196 23.41 -4.97 -12.49
C VAL A 196 22.63 -4.10 -11.50
N THR A 197 21.46 -3.61 -11.89
CA THR A 197 20.64 -2.72 -11.05
C THR A 197 19.17 -3.10 -11.11
N SER A 198 18.37 -2.54 -10.19
CA SER A 198 16.91 -2.66 -10.20
C SER A 198 16.24 -2.06 -11.46
N TYR A 199 17.00 -1.32 -12.27
CA TYR A 199 16.55 -0.78 -13.56
C TYR A 199 16.81 -1.73 -14.74
N GLY A 200 17.24 -2.97 -14.49
CA GLY A 200 17.49 -3.97 -15.51
C GLY A 200 18.72 -3.68 -16.39
N THR A 201 19.76 -3.08 -15.82
CA THR A 201 21.07 -2.93 -16.46
C THR A 201 21.91 -4.19 -16.24
N THR A 202 22.97 -4.34 -17.02
CA THR A 202 23.85 -5.50 -17.01
C THR A 202 25.25 -5.14 -16.49
N ALA A 203 26.04 -6.14 -16.16
CA ALA A 203 27.42 -5.95 -15.69
C ALA A 203 28.24 -5.05 -16.66
N GLY A 204 28.99 -4.12 -16.09
CA GLY A 204 29.78 -3.11 -16.81
C GLY A 204 28.97 -1.89 -17.30
N PHE A 205 27.67 -1.79 -17.00
CA PHE A 205 26.94 -0.56 -17.24
C PHE A 205 27.34 0.53 -16.27
N HIS A 206 27.40 1.78 -16.74
CA HIS A 206 27.55 2.97 -15.91
C HIS A 206 26.71 4.11 -16.47
N GLY A 207 25.92 4.74 -15.61
CA GLY A 207 25.00 5.76 -16.04
C GLY A 207 24.06 6.25 -14.93
N LYS A 208 22.87 6.61 -15.36
CA LYS A 208 21.82 7.09 -14.46
C LYS A 208 20.48 6.44 -14.78
N GLY A 209 19.61 6.38 -13.79
CA GLY A 209 18.22 5.96 -13.92
C GLY A 209 17.30 6.93 -13.19
N ARG A 210 16.09 7.09 -13.68
CA ARG A 210 15.05 7.87 -13.03
C ARG A 210 13.73 7.11 -13.07
N PRO A 211 13.10 6.84 -11.92
CA PRO A 211 11.77 6.25 -11.88
C PRO A 211 10.74 7.09 -12.59
N GLY A 212 9.85 6.48 -13.32
CA GLY A 212 8.67 7.13 -13.88
C GLY A 212 7.73 7.62 -12.78
N MET A 213 6.85 8.55 -13.13
CA MET A 213 5.73 8.91 -12.25
C MET A 213 4.80 7.72 -12.09
N SER A 214 4.19 7.57 -10.93
CA SER A 214 3.23 6.51 -10.66
C SER A 214 2.13 6.99 -9.72
N GLY A 215 1.06 6.24 -9.68
CA GLY A 215 -0.05 6.52 -8.79
C GLY A 215 -0.97 5.33 -8.61
N GLN A 216 -1.89 5.49 -7.69
CA GLN A 216 -2.94 4.53 -7.40
C GLN A 216 -4.21 5.26 -7.05
N THR A 217 -5.33 4.84 -7.59
CA THR A 217 -6.66 5.32 -7.22
C THR A 217 -7.50 4.13 -6.82
N GLY A 218 -8.29 4.25 -5.77
CA GLY A 218 -9.12 3.15 -5.34
C GLY A 218 -10.24 3.56 -4.40
N PHE A 219 -11.06 2.56 -4.09
CA PHE A 219 -12.07 2.65 -3.05
C PHE A 219 -12.09 1.37 -2.20
N SER A 220 -12.56 1.49 -0.97
CA SER A 220 -12.72 0.42 -0.01
C SER A 220 -14.09 0.47 0.63
N LEU A 221 -14.70 -0.71 0.79
CA LEU A 221 -15.92 -0.93 1.55
C LEU A 221 -15.59 -1.89 2.68
N GLU A 222 -15.91 -1.50 3.91
CA GLU A 222 -15.71 -2.33 5.10
C GLU A 222 -17.03 -2.42 5.86
N TYR A 223 -17.66 -3.59 5.81
CA TYR A 223 -18.95 -3.85 6.44
C TYR A 223 -18.76 -4.55 7.79
N GLY A 224 -19.04 -3.84 8.86
CA GLY A 224 -19.08 -4.37 10.22
C GLY A 224 -20.31 -5.26 10.43
N VAL A 225 -20.09 -6.57 10.41
CA VAL A 225 -21.13 -7.58 10.67
C VAL A 225 -21.57 -7.53 12.13
N ASN A 226 -20.62 -7.35 13.02
CA ASN A 226 -20.77 -7.09 14.44
C ASN A 226 -19.52 -6.37 14.92
N ARG A 227 -19.42 -6.10 16.23
CA ARG A 227 -18.31 -5.32 16.79
C ARG A 227 -16.91 -5.88 16.46
N GLN A 228 -16.78 -7.18 16.27
CA GLN A 228 -15.52 -7.90 16.07
C GLN A 228 -15.24 -8.23 14.61
N TRP A 229 -16.26 -8.62 13.85
CA TRP A 229 -16.11 -9.12 12.48
C TRP A 229 -16.43 -8.05 11.44
N VAL A 230 -15.55 -7.87 10.48
CA VAL A 230 -15.72 -6.97 9.35
C VAL A 230 -15.41 -7.71 8.04
N LEU A 231 -16.30 -7.56 7.07
CA LEU A 231 -16.05 -7.94 5.68
C LEU A 231 -15.50 -6.74 4.95
N ALA A 232 -14.37 -6.89 4.30
CA ALA A 232 -13.74 -5.81 3.56
C ALA A 232 -13.52 -6.18 2.09
N ILE A 233 -13.60 -5.19 1.23
CA ILE A 233 -13.20 -5.29 -0.19
C ILE A 233 -12.58 -3.99 -0.63
N ASP A 234 -11.38 -4.07 -1.19
CA ASP A 234 -10.72 -2.96 -1.84
C ASP A 234 -10.74 -3.16 -3.35
N VAL A 235 -10.91 -2.09 -4.11
CA VAL A 235 -10.69 -2.06 -5.55
C VAL A 235 -9.76 -0.91 -5.85
N ALA A 236 -8.66 -1.19 -6.56
CA ALA A 236 -7.69 -0.17 -6.91
C ALA A 236 -7.18 -0.33 -8.34
N ARG A 237 -6.78 0.79 -8.91
CA ARG A 237 -6.06 0.89 -10.16
C ARG A 237 -4.69 1.49 -9.90
N ASP A 238 -3.65 0.76 -10.23
CA ASP A 238 -2.27 1.24 -10.27
C ASP A 238 -1.89 1.69 -11.68
N TRP A 239 -1.04 2.72 -11.78
CA TRP A 239 -0.45 3.17 -13.04
C TRP A 239 0.98 3.65 -12.82
N ALA A 240 1.82 3.45 -13.78
CA ALA A 240 3.19 3.95 -13.77
C ALA A 240 3.64 4.31 -15.18
N ASN A 241 4.36 5.41 -15.32
CA ASN A 241 5.14 5.72 -16.52
C ASN A 241 6.43 4.91 -16.50
N GLY A 242 7.00 4.65 -17.66
CA GLY A 242 8.28 3.95 -17.76
C GLY A 242 9.42 4.71 -17.09
N SER A 243 10.30 3.99 -16.43
CA SER A 243 11.56 4.52 -15.91
C SER A 243 12.52 4.80 -17.06
N ARG A 244 13.28 5.90 -16.97
CA ARG A 244 14.34 6.24 -17.94
C ARG A 244 15.69 5.77 -17.44
N VAL A 245 16.48 5.20 -18.33
CA VAL A 245 17.87 4.74 -18.08
C VAL A 245 18.76 5.26 -19.20
N TRP A 246 19.86 5.91 -18.82
CA TRP A 246 20.83 6.42 -19.79
C TRP A 246 22.26 6.30 -19.27
N GLY A 247 23.20 6.05 -20.17
CA GLY A 247 24.60 5.83 -19.83
C GLY A 247 25.31 4.98 -20.87
N HIS A 248 26.38 4.32 -20.46
CA HIS A 248 27.21 3.51 -21.34
C HIS A 248 27.24 2.05 -20.92
N THR A 249 27.17 1.15 -21.89
CA THR A 249 27.33 -0.28 -21.68
C THR A 249 28.80 -0.62 -21.44
N LYS A 250 29.09 -1.89 -21.08
CA LYS A 250 30.45 -2.42 -20.95
C LYS A 250 31.31 -2.20 -22.21
N THR A 251 30.71 -2.19 -23.40
CA THR A 251 31.40 -1.98 -24.67
C THR A 251 31.58 -0.49 -25.04
N GLY A 252 31.19 0.43 -24.16
CA GLY A 252 31.26 1.90 -24.40
C GLY A 252 30.10 2.45 -25.23
N GLN A 253 29.16 1.62 -25.67
CA GLN A 253 28.00 2.07 -26.44
C GLN A 253 27.07 2.90 -25.53
N TYR A 254 26.70 4.10 -25.98
CA TYR A 254 25.69 4.91 -25.29
C TYR A 254 24.29 4.32 -25.45
N MET A 255 23.56 4.30 -24.38
CA MET A 255 22.16 3.85 -24.33
C MET A 255 21.33 4.93 -23.63
N ASP A 256 20.16 5.26 -24.19
CA ASP A 256 19.13 6.06 -23.56
C ASP A 256 17.78 5.42 -23.88
N ARG A 257 17.14 4.89 -22.89
CA ARG A 257 15.84 4.20 -23.05
C ARG A 257 14.85 4.65 -21.97
N THR A 258 13.61 4.81 -22.36
CA THR A 258 12.47 4.92 -21.45
C THR A 258 11.64 3.65 -21.57
N GLY A 259 11.36 3.00 -20.46
CA GLY A 259 10.48 1.83 -20.40
C GLY A 259 9.04 2.17 -20.81
N SER A 260 8.24 1.15 -21.07
CA SER A 260 6.82 1.32 -21.34
C SER A 260 6.07 1.73 -20.08
N SER A 261 4.94 2.41 -20.24
CA SER A 261 3.97 2.60 -19.17
C SER A 261 3.35 1.27 -18.78
N SER A 262 2.94 1.16 -17.53
CA SER A 262 2.25 -0.02 -17.01
C SER A 262 1.05 0.40 -16.16
N GLY A 263 0.15 -0.53 -15.95
CA GLY A 263 -0.98 -0.32 -15.04
C GLY A 263 -1.76 -1.61 -14.84
N ASP A 264 -2.41 -1.71 -13.72
CA ASP A 264 -3.25 -2.85 -13.38
C ASP A 264 -4.47 -2.46 -12.56
N TRP A 265 -5.43 -3.37 -12.54
CA TRP A 265 -6.58 -3.35 -11.67
C TRP A 265 -6.48 -4.50 -10.69
N GLN A 266 -6.70 -4.21 -9.43
CA GLN A 266 -6.75 -5.20 -8.37
C GLN A 266 -8.06 -5.12 -7.58
N VAL A 267 -8.48 -6.29 -7.10
CA VAL A 267 -9.52 -6.44 -6.10
C VAL A 267 -8.94 -7.20 -4.92
N ALA A 268 -9.24 -6.77 -3.70
CA ALA A 268 -8.70 -7.38 -2.49
C ALA A 268 -9.82 -7.65 -1.47
N PRO A 269 -10.54 -8.77 -1.60
CA PRO A 269 -11.45 -9.23 -0.56
C PRO A 269 -10.69 -9.64 0.69
N ALA A 270 -11.23 -9.29 1.86
CA ALA A 270 -10.62 -9.58 3.15
C ALA A 270 -11.66 -9.78 4.26
N LEU A 271 -11.22 -10.44 5.31
CA LEU A 271 -11.94 -10.63 6.55
C LEU A 271 -11.11 -10.03 7.69
N GLU A 272 -11.74 -9.20 8.52
CA GLU A 272 -11.13 -8.67 9.73
C GLU A 272 -11.75 -9.32 10.96
N TYR A 273 -10.90 -9.56 11.96
CA TYR A 273 -11.33 -9.92 13.30
C TYR A 273 -10.64 -9.03 14.33
N ASN A 274 -11.44 -8.36 15.16
CA ASN A 274 -10.97 -7.45 16.18
C ASN A 274 -11.23 -8.04 17.57
N TRP A 275 -10.18 -8.39 18.31
CA TRP A 275 -10.31 -8.87 19.70
C TRP A 275 -10.83 -7.79 20.63
N ASN A 276 -10.39 -6.55 20.38
CA ASN A 276 -10.79 -5.34 21.10
C ASN A 276 -10.48 -4.09 20.25
N ALA A 277 -10.64 -2.90 20.81
CA ALA A 277 -10.38 -1.64 20.11
C ALA A 277 -8.89 -1.41 19.74
N ARG A 278 -7.97 -2.19 20.33
CA ARG A 278 -6.52 -2.01 20.14
C ARG A 278 -5.88 -3.10 19.28
N TRP A 279 -6.48 -4.29 19.22
CA TRP A 279 -5.91 -5.45 18.56
C TRP A 279 -6.87 -6.02 17.55
N GLY A 280 -6.41 -6.18 16.33
CA GLY A 280 -7.15 -6.85 15.29
C GLY A 280 -6.23 -7.50 14.27
N VAL A 281 -6.80 -8.39 13.47
CA VAL A 281 -6.14 -9.04 12.34
C VAL A 281 -7.01 -8.88 11.10
N ILE A 282 -6.39 -8.67 9.95
CA ILE A 282 -7.05 -8.75 8.65
C ILE A 282 -6.32 -9.78 7.80
N ALA A 283 -7.06 -10.62 7.10
CA ALA A 283 -6.54 -11.59 6.15
C ALA A 283 -7.34 -11.58 4.85
N GLY A 284 -6.66 -11.69 3.72
CA GLY A 284 -7.28 -11.69 2.40
C GLY A 284 -6.26 -11.89 1.29
N ALA A 285 -6.61 -11.52 0.07
CA ALA A 285 -5.71 -11.60 -1.06
C ALA A 285 -5.99 -10.50 -2.08
N SER A 286 -4.94 -9.85 -2.59
CA SER A 286 -5.04 -9.01 -3.78
C SER A 286 -4.98 -9.87 -5.04
N VAL A 287 -5.98 -9.72 -5.90
CA VAL A 287 -6.07 -10.39 -7.21
C VAL A 287 -5.96 -9.32 -8.29
N TYR A 288 -4.94 -9.44 -9.13
CA TYR A 288 -4.68 -8.52 -10.25
C TYR A 288 -5.29 -9.13 -11.52
N TYR A 289 -6.43 -8.61 -11.95
CA TYR A 289 -7.32 -9.25 -12.93
C TYR A 289 -7.35 -8.59 -14.30
N ALA A 290 -6.77 -7.39 -14.44
CA ALA A 290 -6.63 -6.68 -15.70
C ALA A 290 -5.43 -5.73 -15.65
N GLY A 291 -4.82 -5.42 -16.79
CA GLY A 291 -3.69 -4.50 -16.84
C GLY A 291 -3.00 -4.46 -18.20
N HIS A 292 -1.89 -3.73 -18.28
CA HIS A 292 -0.97 -3.70 -19.41
C HIS A 292 0.47 -3.55 -18.92
N ASN A 293 1.42 -4.22 -19.56
CA ASN A 293 2.84 -4.26 -19.21
C ASN A 293 3.07 -4.57 -17.71
N THR A 294 2.30 -5.47 -17.13
CA THR A 294 2.33 -5.80 -15.70
C THR A 294 2.10 -7.30 -15.47
N SER A 295 2.36 -7.79 -14.27
CA SER A 295 2.15 -9.18 -13.90
C SER A 295 0.70 -9.49 -13.58
N VAL A 296 0.19 -10.60 -14.09
CA VAL A 296 -1.01 -11.27 -13.55
C VAL A 296 -0.58 -11.99 -12.27
N LYS A 297 -1.12 -11.62 -11.13
CA LYS A 297 -0.68 -12.18 -9.83
C LYS A 297 -1.81 -12.30 -8.83
N ILE A 298 -1.62 -13.21 -7.90
CA ILE A 298 -2.41 -13.33 -6.68
C ILE A 298 -1.44 -13.12 -5.52
N ALA A 299 -1.83 -12.29 -4.56
CA ALA A 299 -1.00 -11.94 -3.43
C ALA A 299 -1.80 -12.09 -2.12
N PRO A 300 -1.83 -13.29 -1.50
CA PRO A 300 -2.34 -13.48 -0.16
C PRO A 300 -1.61 -12.57 0.82
N GLN A 301 -2.38 -11.99 1.76
CA GLN A 301 -1.89 -11.02 2.73
C GLN A 301 -2.55 -11.25 4.07
N VAL A 302 -1.78 -10.99 5.13
CA VAL A 302 -2.26 -10.90 6.50
C VAL A 302 -1.61 -9.71 7.18
N ALA A 303 -2.39 -8.96 7.96
CA ALA A 303 -1.83 -7.91 8.81
C ALA A 303 -2.39 -8.00 10.22
N ILE A 304 -1.60 -7.56 11.18
CA ILE A 304 -1.99 -7.45 12.59
C ILE A 304 -1.92 -5.97 12.96
N ASN A 305 -3.02 -5.40 13.38
CA ASN A 305 -3.06 -4.01 13.83
C ASN A 305 -2.96 -3.93 15.35
N THR A 306 -2.10 -3.05 15.83
CA THR A 306 -1.96 -2.73 17.24
C THR A 306 -1.99 -1.22 17.44
N VAL A 307 -2.84 -0.74 18.34
CA VAL A 307 -2.99 0.67 18.70
C VAL A 307 -2.66 0.85 20.19
N PHE A 308 -1.89 1.88 20.50
CA PHE A 308 -1.44 2.21 21.85
C PHE A 308 -1.99 3.56 22.30
#